data_d98a4cb4c27c659896e86d93553a89e4
#
_entry.id   d98a4cb4c27c659896e86d93553a89e4
#
_cell.length_a   1.000
_cell.length_b   1.000
_cell.length_c   1.000
_cell.angle_alpha   90.00
_cell.angle_beta   90.00
_cell.angle_gamma   90.00
#
_symmetry.space_group_name_H-M   'P 1'
#
loop_
_entity.id
_entity.type
_entity.pdbx_description
1 polymer ?
#
loop_
_entity_poly.entity_id
_entity_poly.type
_entity_poly.pdbx_seq_one_letter_code
_entity_poly.pdbx_strand_id
1 'polypeptide(L)'
;GIRDYRVSRGLGDVYKRQVFAAALPARAQSDEYRDAVAEMMELTGALRNADVVMTQMVGYLKTSAPSVSEAVWEKIISKFNEKMRARMVDIYVPIYSKYLTLADLRELNALYATPVMRKAVGATPAIMQEGMSAGAAPGQEIMTELQRELQAGGYE
;
A
#
# COMPACT_ATOMS: atom_id res chain seq x y z
N GLY A 1 9.73 -64.83 -15.84
CA GLY A 1 10.29 -63.56 -16.15
C GLY A 1 9.57 -62.44 -15.42
N ILE A 2 10.09 -62.04 -14.26
CA ILE A 2 9.57 -60.93 -13.46
C ILE A 2 10.29 -59.68 -13.96
N ARG A 3 9.57 -58.73 -14.53
CA ARG A 3 10.08 -57.45 -14.95
C ARG A 3 10.20 -56.52 -13.74
N ASP A 4 11.42 -56.09 -13.43
CA ASP A 4 11.76 -55.09 -12.44
C ASP A 4 11.16 -53.73 -12.86
N TYR A 5 10.24 -53.21 -12.04
CA TYR A 5 9.80 -51.83 -12.06
C TYR A 5 10.87 -51.00 -11.34
N ARG A 6 11.72 -50.31 -12.11
CA ARG A 6 12.55 -49.21 -11.59
C ARG A 6 11.62 -48.08 -11.19
N VAL A 7 11.38 -47.92 -9.90
CA VAL A 7 10.76 -46.75 -9.31
C VAL A 7 11.72 -45.57 -9.52
N SER A 8 11.25 -44.56 -10.23
CA SER A 8 11.99 -43.35 -10.61
C SER A 8 12.46 -42.58 -9.37
N ARG A 9 13.77 -42.47 -9.26
CA ARG A 9 14.44 -41.49 -8.39
C ARG A 9 14.15 -40.07 -8.94
N GLY A 10 13.15 -39.40 -8.45
CA GLY A 10 12.82 -38.05 -8.92
C GLY A 10 11.99 -37.22 -7.98
N LEU A 11 11.29 -37.82 -7.01
CA LEU A 11 10.41 -37.08 -6.11
C LEU A 11 11.05 -36.75 -4.74
N GLY A 12 12.20 -37.32 -4.41
CA GLY A 12 12.88 -37.10 -3.15
C GLY A 12 13.76 -35.82 -3.11
N ASP A 13 14.20 -35.31 -4.27
CA ASP A 13 15.14 -34.20 -4.30
C ASP A 13 14.46 -32.82 -4.36
N VAL A 14 13.17 -32.76 -4.70
CA VAL A 14 12.40 -31.49 -4.68
C VAL A 14 12.07 -31.07 -3.24
N TYR A 15 11.86 -32.05 -2.35
CA TYR A 15 11.55 -31.76 -0.95
C TYR A 15 12.78 -31.54 -0.05
N LYS A 16 13.99 -31.89 -0.49
CA LYS A 16 15.22 -31.66 0.29
C LYS A 16 15.80 -30.25 0.17
N ARG A 17 15.32 -29.43 -0.76
CA ARG A 17 15.75 -28.03 -0.88
C ARG A 17 14.98 -27.06 0.01
N GLN A 18 13.97 -27.53 0.74
CA GLN A 18 13.10 -26.68 1.58
C GLN A 18 13.51 -26.63 3.06
N VAL A 19 14.60 -27.23 3.51
CA VAL A 19 14.90 -27.38 4.94
C VAL A 19 16.23 -26.72 5.37
N PHE A 20 16.80 -25.82 4.57
CA PHE A 20 17.87 -24.92 5.04
C PHE A 20 17.48 -23.44 4.89
N ALA A 21 16.28 -23.08 5.35
CA ALA A 21 16.07 -21.76 5.88
C ALA A 21 16.78 -21.75 7.23
N ALA A 22 18.04 -21.28 7.27
CA ALA A 22 18.71 -20.97 8.52
C ALA A 22 17.72 -20.16 9.36
N ALA A 23 17.35 -20.67 10.53
CA ALA A 23 16.46 -19.98 11.44
C ALA A 23 17.17 -18.68 11.85
N LEU A 24 16.87 -17.60 11.14
CA LEU A 24 17.29 -16.27 11.55
C LEU A 24 16.76 -16.04 12.97
N PRO A 25 17.53 -15.39 13.85
CA PRO A 25 17.05 -15.07 15.17
C PRO A 25 15.71 -14.31 15.03
N ALA A 26 14.73 -14.62 15.87
CA ALA A 26 13.37 -14.08 15.77
C ALA A 26 13.32 -12.55 15.62
N ARG A 27 14.31 -11.84 16.16
CA ARG A 27 14.47 -10.40 16.01
C ARG A 27 14.88 -9.97 14.59
N ALA A 28 15.82 -10.67 13.95
CA ALA A 28 16.20 -10.39 12.57
C ALA A 28 15.03 -10.66 11.60
N GLN A 29 14.25 -11.70 11.88
CA GLN A 29 13.03 -12.01 11.12
C GLN A 29 11.95 -10.92 11.30
N SER A 30 11.82 -10.32 12.49
CA SER A 30 10.91 -9.21 12.74
C SER A 30 11.37 -7.92 12.06
N ASP A 31 12.67 -7.67 12.02
CA ASP A 31 13.24 -6.49 11.37
C ASP A 31 13.10 -6.60 9.84
N GLU A 32 13.41 -7.78 9.24
CA GLU A 32 13.19 -8.02 7.81
C GLU A 32 11.72 -7.89 7.39
N TYR A 33 10.80 -8.37 8.21
CA TYR A 33 9.37 -8.24 7.95
C TYR A 33 8.93 -6.77 7.99
N ARG A 34 9.41 -6.04 8.98
CA ARG A 34 9.16 -4.60 9.13
C ARG A 34 9.66 -3.80 7.94
N ASP A 35 10.88 -4.09 7.48
CA ASP A 35 11.48 -3.44 6.30
C ASP A 35 10.68 -3.76 5.03
N ALA A 36 10.23 -5.00 4.85
CA ALA A 36 9.41 -5.38 3.72
C ALA A 36 8.04 -4.67 3.72
N VAL A 37 7.42 -4.48 4.89
CA VAL A 37 6.18 -3.67 5.03
C VAL A 37 6.46 -2.20 4.71
N ALA A 38 7.55 -1.63 5.20
CA ALA A 38 7.93 -0.25 4.92
C ALA A 38 8.13 -0.02 3.42
N GLU A 39 8.84 -0.92 2.75
CA GLU A 39 9.04 -0.90 1.29
C GLU A 39 7.70 -0.99 0.54
N MET A 40 6.81 -1.90 0.95
CA MET A 40 5.48 -2.03 0.36
C MET A 40 4.68 -0.72 0.47
N MET A 41 4.71 -0.08 1.64
CA MET A 41 4.00 1.18 1.87
C MET A 41 4.58 2.34 1.03
N GLU A 42 5.89 2.37 0.78
CA GLU A 42 6.50 3.33 -0.13
C GLU A 42 6.10 3.06 -1.59
N LEU A 43 6.23 1.83 -2.04
CA LEU A 43 5.95 1.44 -3.42
C LEU A 43 4.49 1.65 -3.81
N THR A 44 3.56 1.42 -2.89
CA THR A 44 2.12 1.65 -3.10
C THR A 44 1.71 3.12 -2.93
N GLY A 45 2.58 3.97 -2.42
CA GLY A 45 2.30 5.38 -2.15
C GLY A 45 1.53 5.63 -0.85
N ALA A 46 1.32 4.62 -0.01
CA ALA A 46 0.59 4.76 1.25
C ALA A 46 1.23 5.82 2.18
N LEU A 47 2.56 5.87 2.25
CA LEU A 47 3.27 6.87 3.05
C LEU A 47 3.17 8.28 2.45
N ARG A 48 3.13 8.42 1.12
CA ARG A 48 2.96 9.72 0.46
C ARG A 48 1.59 10.34 0.74
N ASN A 49 0.54 9.53 0.80
CA ASN A 49 -0.79 10.01 1.14
C ASN A 49 -0.83 10.59 2.56
N ALA A 50 -0.10 10.00 3.50
CA ALA A 50 0.07 10.55 4.84
C ALA A 50 0.79 11.92 4.83
N ASP A 51 1.83 12.08 4.02
CA ASP A 51 2.56 13.35 3.87
C ASP A 51 1.65 14.47 3.36
N VAL A 52 0.73 14.19 2.44
CA VAL A 52 -0.25 15.18 1.93
C VAL A 52 -1.18 15.66 3.03
N VAL A 53 -1.76 14.74 3.80
CA VAL A 53 -2.64 15.08 4.93
C VAL A 53 -1.88 15.93 5.96
N MET A 54 -0.64 15.59 6.23
CA MET A 54 0.22 16.32 7.16
C MET A 54 0.54 17.73 6.69
N THR A 55 0.86 17.89 5.40
CA THR A 55 1.12 19.21 4.82
C THR A 55 -0.08 20.14 4.99
N GLN A 56 -1.29 19.63 4.79
CA GLN A 56 -2.53 20.37 5.00
C GLN A 56 -2.71 20.76 6.49
N MET A 57 -2.46 19.82 7.41
CA MET A 57 -2.58 20.08 8.84
C MET A 57 -1.56 21.13 9.32
N VAL A 58 -0.32 21.07 8.84
CA VAL A 58 0.71 22.07 9.15
C VAL A 58 0.33 23.43 8.57
N GLY A 59 -0.23 23.48 7.35
CA GLY A 59 -0.76 24.73 6.78
C GLY A 59 -1.74 25.41 7.72
N TYR A 60 -2.63 24.63 8.31
CA TYR A 60 -3.58 25.14 9.33
C TYR A 60 -2.88 25.62 10.60
N LEU A 61 -1.89 24.88 11.09
CA LEU A 61 -1.14 25.26 12.31
C LEU A 61 -0.32 26.56 12.09
N LYS A 62 0.22 26.77 10.89
CA LYS A 62 0.94 28.01 10.54
C LYS A 62 0.07 29.26 10.72
N THR A 63 -1.21 29.19 10.41
CA THR A 63 -2.14 30.31 10.59
C THR A 63 -2.37 30.63 12.06
N SER A 64 -2.26 29.65 12.95
CA SER A 64 -2.44 29.81 14.39
C SER A 64 -1.18 30.27 15.13
N ALA A 65 0.00 30.19 14.49
CA ALA A 65 1.29 30.56 15.08
C ALA A 65 2.15 31.40 14.11
N PRO A 66 1.72 32.62 13.76
CA PRO A 66 2.37 33.43 12.73
C PRO A 66 3.77 33.94 13.14
N SER A 67 4.13 33.87 14.40
CA SER A 67 5.45 34.27 14.92
C SER A 67 6.55 33.23 14.69
N VAL A 68 6.19 32.00 14.28
CA VAL A 68 7.16 30.93 14.03
C VAL A 68 7.72 31.09 12.62
N SER A 69 9.06 31.16 12.51
CA SER A 69 9.72 31.33 11.21
C SER A 69 9.56 30.12 10.30
N GLU A 70 9.59 30.32 9.00
CA GLU A 70 9.47 29.25 7.98
C GLU A 70 10.52 28.16 8.19
N ALA A 71 11.77 28.51 8.48
CA ALA A 71 12.86 27.56 8.74
C ALA A 71 12.58 26.64 9.96
N VAL A 72 11.84 27.14 10.95
CA VAL A 72 11.42 26.33 12.10
C VAL A 72 10.30 25.38 11.68
N TRP A 73 9.33 25.86 10.88
CA TRP A 73 8.26 25.02 10.35
C TRP A 73 8.79 23.88 9.49
N GLU A 74 9.75 24.14 8.60
CA GLU A 74 10.39 23.09 7.77
C GLU A 74 11.01 21.99 8.64
N LYS A 75 11.71 22.36 9.72
CA LYS A 75 12.28 21.39 10.66
C LYS A 75 11.21 20.59 11.40
N ILE A 76 10.11 21.24 11.80
CA ILE A 76 8.99 20.57 12.48
C ILE A 76 8.36 19.57 11.52
N ILE A 77 8.07 19.96 10.27
CA ILE A 77 7.48 19.12 9.25
C ILE A 77 8.37 17.90 8.98
N SER A 78 9.66 18.12 8.74
CA SER A 78 10.61 17.04 8.45
C SER A 78 10.66 16.02 9.59
N LYS A 79 10.83 16.47 10.84
CA LYS A 79 10.85 15.59 12.01
C LYS A 79 9.51 14.89 12.25
N PHE A 80 8.42 15.57 11.97
CA PHE A 80 7.10 14.97 12.11
C PHE A 80 6.90 13.86 11.07
N ASN A 81 7.22 14.12 9.81
CA ASN A 81 7.09 13.14 8.74
C ASN A 81 7.95 11.89 9.00
N GLU A 82 9.21 12.08 9.43
CA GLU A 82 10.08 10.97 9.82
C GLU A 82 9.46 10.09 10.90
N LYS A 83 9.00 10.72 12.01
CA LYS A 83 8.38 10.01 13.12
C LYS A 83 7.04 9.37 12.74
N MET A 84 6.24 10.05 11.93
CA MET A 84 4.95 9.53 11.47
C MET A 84 5.12 8.32 10.56
N ARG A 85 6.06 8.36 9.61
CA ARG A 85 6.39 7.23 8.73
C ARG A 85 6.78 6.00 9.54
N ALA A 86 7.71 6.16 10.51
CA ALA A 86 8.10 5.06 11.39
C ALA A 86 6.91 4.50 12.18
N ARG A 87 6.06 5.38 12.73
CA ARG A 87 4.89 4.99 13.49
C ARG A 87 3.85 4.27 12.64
N MET A 88 3.62 4.74 11.42
CA MET A 88 2.72 4.06 10.48
C MET A 88 3.20 2.64 10.18
N VAL A 89 4.48 2.45 9.89
CA VAL A 89 5.05 1.11 9.67
C VAL A 89 4.80 0.22 10.89
N ASP A 90 5.07 0.71 12.10
CA ASP A 90 4.85 -0.05 13.35
C ASP A 90 3.37 -0.45 13.56
N ILE A 91 2.43 0.41 13.14
CA ILE A 91 0.98 0.12 13.18
C ILE A 91 0.61 -0.95 12.13
N TYR A 92 1.18 -0.85 10.93
CA TYR A 92 0.80 -1.73 9.83
C TYR A 92 1.46 -3.11 9.88
N VAL A 93 2.65 -3.25 10.47
CA VAL A 93 3.35 -4.54 10.61
C VAL A 93 2.44 -5.63 11.22
N PRO A 94 1.80 -5.44 12.38
CA PRO A 94 0.93 -6.47 12.95
C PRO A 94 -0.37 -6.69 12.14
N ILE A 95 -0.77 -5.73 11.31
CA ILE A 95 -1.94 -5.88 10.41
C ILE A 95 -1.56 -6.74 9.22
N TYR A 96 -0.47 -6.40 8.53
CA TYR A 96 0.01 -7.17 7.37
C TYR A 96 0.35 -8.60 7.72
N SER A 97 0.93 -8.84 8.91
CA SER A 97 1.32 -10.18 9.36
C SER A 97 0.16 -11.18 9.54
N LYS A 98 -1.08 -10.68 9.61
CA LYS A 98 -2.28 -11.54 9.64
C LYS A 98 -2.63 -12.12 8.27
N TYR A 99 -2.19 -11.49 7.20
CA TYR A 99 -2.63 -11.80 5.83
C TYR A 99 -1.50 -12.20 4.90
N LEU A 100 -0.29 -11.68 5.11
CA LEU A 100 0.85 -11.85 4.22
C LEU A 100 2.07 -12.38 4.98
N THR A 101 2.75 -13.33 4.38
CA THR A 101 4.08 -13.79 4.83
C THR A 101 5.17 -12.85 4.34
N LEU A 102 6.39 -13.00 4.87
CA LEU A 102 7.55 -12.27 4.35
C LEU A 102 7.83 -12.59 2.88
N ALA A 103 7.58 -13.83 2.46
CA ALA A 103 7.74 -14.24 1.05
C ALA A 103 6.74 -13.50 0.15
N ASP A 104 5.47 -13.42 0.56
CA ASP A 104 4.42 -12.69 -0.18
C ASP A 104 4.77 -11.20 -0.31
N LEU A 105 5.25 -10.57 0.76
CA LEU A 105 5.68 -9.17 0.74
C LEU A 105 6.85 -8.94 -0.22
N ARG A 106 7.83 -9.84 -0.26
CA ARG A 106 8.97 -9.75 -1.18
C ARG A 106 8.53 -9.86 -2.64
N GLU A 107 7.60 -10.78 -2.95
CA GLU A 107 7.03 -10.92 -4.30
C GLU A 107 6.24 -9.67 -4.69
N LEU A 108 5.40 -9.15 -3.81
CA LEU A 108 4.64 -7.93 -4.04
C LEU A 108 5.55 -6.72 -4.23
N ASN A 109 6.58 -6.55 -3.40
CA ASN A 109 7.55 -5.47 -3.53
C ASN A 109 8.28 -5.55 -4.88
N ALA A 110 8.70 -6.74 -5.30
CA ALA A 110 9.31 -6.93 -6.62
C ALA A 110 8.36 -6.54 -7.76
N LEU A 111 7.07 -6.88 -7.66
CA LEU A 111 6.04 -6.50 -8.62
C LEU A 111 5.84 -4.98 -8.65
N TYR A 112 5.62 -4.34 -7.51
CA TYR A 112 5.40 -2.90 -7.40
C TYR A 112 6.64 -2.07 -7.77
N ALA A 113 7.83 -2.64 -7.65
CA ALA A 113 9.08 -2.03 -8.10
C ALA A 113 9.24 -1.99 -9.63
N THR A 114 8.41 -2.71 -10.40
CA THR A 114 8.47 -2.68 -11.86
C THR A 114 8.11 -1.29 -12.43
N PRO A 115 8.68 -0.90 -13.59
CA PRO A 115 8.38 0.39 -14.20
C PRO A 115 6.90 0.63 -14.45
N VAL A 116 6.16 -0.41 -14.87
CA VAL A 116 4.72 -0.30 -15.16
C VAL A 116 3.92 -0.07 -13.88
N MET A 117 4.24 -0.75 -12.78
CA MET A 117 3.55 -0.57 -11.51
C MET A 117 3.85 0.79 -10.88
N ARG A 118 5.10 1.24 -10.91
CA ARG A 118 5.46 2.61 -10.47
C ARG A 118 4.69 3.67 -11.25
N LYS A 119 4.57 3.49 -12.58
CA LYS A 119 3.78 4.39 -13.43
C LYS A 119 2.30 4.35 -13.06
N ALA A 120 1.72 3.17 -12.85
CA ALA A 120 0.33 3.00 -12.47
C ALA A 120 0.03 3.66 -11.12
N VAL A 121 0.82 3.35 -10.08
CA VAL A 121 0.68 3.95 -8.74
C VAL A 121 0.83 5.48 -8.80
N GLY A 122 1.80 5.99 -9.57
CA GLY A 122 2.02 7.43 -9.72
C GLY A 122 0.89 8.13 -10.47
N ALA A 123 0.23 7.48 -11.41
CA ALA A 123 -0.87 8.04 -12.19
C ALA A 123 -2.23 7.95 -11.45
N THR A 124 -2.36 7.09 -10.45
CA THR A 124 -3.64 6.85 -9.75
C THR A 124 -4.34 8.13 -9.28
N PRO A 125 -3.69 9.11 -8.64
CA PRO A 125 -4.36 10.34 -8.21
C PRO A 125 -4.95 11.15 -9.36
N ALA A 126 -4.19 11.28 -10.47
CA ALA A 126 -4.65 11.99 -11.65
C ALA A 126 -5.83 11.27 -12.32
N ILE A 127 -5.73 9.93 -12.47
CA ILE A 127 -6.81 9.11 -13.02
C ILE A 127 -8.09 9.26 -12.18
N MET A 128 -7.98 9.22 -10.85
CA MET A 128 -9.12 9.40 -9.97
C MET A 128 -9.73 10.80 -10.12
N GLN A 129 -8.92 11.84 -10.16
CA GLN A 129 -9.38 13.23 -10.32
C GLN A 129 -10.08 13.44 -11.67
N GLU A 130 -9.48 12.97 -12.74
CA GLU A 130 -10.07 13.05 -14.08
C GLU A 130 -11.36 12.23 -14.17
N GLY A 131 -11.38 11.02 -13.58
CA GLY A 131 -12.56 10.15 -13.51
C GLY A 131 -13.71 10.80 -12.74
N MET A 132 -13.44 11.44 -11.60
CA MET A 132 -14.44 12.19 -10.84
C MET A 132 -14.99 13.37 -11.65
N SER A 133 -14.13 14.12 -12.32
CA SER A 133 -14.53 15.25 -13.17
C SER A 133 -15.38 14.79 -14.36
N ALA A 134 -14.97 13.71 -15.02
CA ALA A 134 -15.71 13.14 -16.15
C ALA A 134 -17.05 12.51 -15.72
N GLY A 135 -17.12 11.95 -14.51
CA GLY A 135 -18.32 11.34 -13.97
C GLY A 135 -19.38 12.33 -13.45
N ALA A 136 -19.04 13.61 -13.27
CA ALA A 136 -19.94 14.59 -12.66
C ALA A 136 -21.19 14.84 -13.52
N ALA A 137 -21.05 15.05 -14.82
CA ALA A 137 -22.18 15.30 -15.73
C ALA A 137 -23.08 14.07 -15.91
N PRO A 138 -22.57 12.86 -16.24
CA PRO A 138 -23.35 11.64 -16.24
C PRO A 138 -24.08 11.36 -14.90
N GLY A 139 -23.42 11.65 -13.78
CA GLY A 139 -24.05 11.50 -12.45
C GLY A 139 -25.26 12.40 -12.27
N GLN A 140 -25.21 13.64 -12.73
CA GLN A 140 -26.36 14.57 -12.69
C GLN A 140 -27.47 14.13 -13.63
N GLU A 141 -27.16 13.64 -14.82
CA GLU A 141 -28.14 13.11 -15.78
C GLU A 141 -28.89 11.93 -15.19
N ILE A 142 -28.19 10.95 -14.61
CA ILE A 142 -28.79 9.79 -13.94
C ILE A 142 -29.70 10.23 -12.77
N MET A 143 -29.25 11.16 -11.93
CA MET A 143 -30.08 11.67 -10.84
C MET A 143 -31.35 12.34 -11.32
N THR A 144 -31.29 13.07 -12.43
CA THR A 144 -32.45 13.71 -13.04
C THR A 144 -33.45 12.68 -13.61
N GLU A 145 -32.91 11.62 -14.22
CA GLU A 145 -33.70 10.51 -14.75
C GLU A 145 -34.43 9.76 -13.62
N LEU A 146 -33.69 9.39 -12.56
CA LEU A 146 -34.29 8.74 -11.38
C LEU A 146 -35.38 9.60 -10.70
N GLN A 147 -35.19 10.91 -10.63
CA GLN A 147 -36.19 11.81 -10.08
C GLN A 147 -37.50 11.80 -10.94
N ARG A 148 -37.35 11.75 -12.26
CA ARG A 148 -38.53 11.64 -13.17
C ARG A 148 -39.26 10.31 -13.01
N GLU A 149 -38.48 9.20 -12.89
CA GLU A 149 -39.06 7.87 -12.68
C GLU A 149 -39.80 7.79 -11.34
N LEU A 150 -39.24 8.35 -10.26
CA LEU A 150 -39.91 8.44 -8.96
C LEU A 150 -41.24 9.24 -9.03
N GLN A 151 -41.22 10.36 -9.74
CA GLN A 151 -42.45 11.17 -9.92
C GLN A 151 -43.50 10.49 -10.78
N ALA A 152 -43.08 9.59 -11.68
CA ALA A 152 -43.97 8.79 -12.51
C ALA A 152 -44.53 7.54 -11.80
N GLY A 153 -44.23 7.30 -10.53
CA GLY A 153 -44.67 6.13 -9.77
C GLY A 153 -43.95 4.83 -10.16
N GLY A 154 -42.76 4.90 -10.76
CA GLY A 154 -42.04 3.75 -11.32
C GLY A 154 -41.46 2.79 -10.29
N TYR A 155 -41.65 3.02 -8.99
CA TYR A 155 -41.10 2.21 -7.89
C TYR A 155 -42.17 1.81 -6.85
N GLU A 156 -43.45 1.82 -7.18
CA GLU A 156 -44.53 1.24 -6.36
C GLU A 156 -44.78 -0.22 -6.67
#